data_1460b93ade0778fef964d5e6c420f50e
#
_entry.id   1460b93ade0778fef964d5e6c420f50e
#
_cell.length_a   1.000
_cell.length_b   1.000
_cell.length_c   1.000
_cell.angle_alpha   90.00
_cell.angle_beta   90.00
_cell.angle_gamma   90.00
#
_symmetry.space_group_name_H-M   'P 1'
#
loop_
_entity.id
_entity.type
_entity.pdbx_description
1 polymer ?
#
loop_
_entity_poly.entity_id
_entity_poly.type
_entity_poly.pdbx_seq_one_letter_code
_entity_poly.pdbx_strand_id
1 'polypeptide(L)'
;MARDLSIKKVLVIGSGPIIIGQAAEFDYAGTQACRALREEGVEVVLINSNPATIMTDGDIADKVYIEPLTVPVVKKLIMEEKPDSILPTLGGQNALNIAMALADEGFLEEHNVRTIGTNTDTIKLAEDRLEFKNLMERINEPCAASIVVNHVNDALEFAEKIGYPVVVRPAYTLGGTGGGIANNEKELHDIC
;
A
#
# COMPACT_ATOMS: atom_id res chain seq x y z
N MET A 1 -24.40 9.80 0.07
CA MET A 1 -23.63 10.97 0.60
C MET A 1 -23.58 12.02 -0.50
N ALA A 2 -23.52 13.29 -0.13
CA ALA A 2 -23.33 14.34 -1.15
C ALA A 2 -21.91 14.22 -1.76
N ARG A 3 -21.79 14.47 -3.07
CA ARG A 3 -20.51 14.53 -3.77
C ARG A 3 -19.61 15.63 -3.16
N ASP A 4 -18.35 15.37 -2.97
CA ASP A 4 -17.35 16.39 -2.64
C ASP A 4 -17.01 17.19 -3.92
N LEU A 5 -17.57 18.39 -4.06
CA LEU A 5 -17.37 19.26 -5.21
C LEU A 5 -15.94 19.83 -5.33
N SER A 6 -15.11 19.65 -4.31
CA SER A 6 -13.71 20.07 -4.37
C SER A 6 -12.82 19.08 -5.14
N ILE A 7 -13.30 17.84 -5.34
CA ILE A 7 -12.61 16.82 -6.14
C ILE A 7 -13.05 16.99 -7.60
N LYS A 8 -12.12 17.38 -8.46
CA LYS A 8 -12.35 17.61 -9.89
C LYS A 8 -11.54 16.69 -10.78
N LYS A 9 -10.31 16.41 -10.39
CA LYS A 9 -9.38 15.59 -11.16
C LYS A 9 -8.59 14.66 -10.25
N VAL A 10 -8.65 13.36 -10.49
CA VAL A 10 -8.01 12.32 -9.68
C VAL A 10 -6.98 11.56 -10.50
N LEU A 11 -5.77 11.40 -9.96
CA LEU A 11 -4.79 10.46 -10.47
C LEU A 11 -4.97 9.12 -9.74
N VAL A 12 -5.44 8.11 -10.47
CA VAL A 12 -5.57 6.72 -10.00
C VAL A 12 -4.25 5.99 -10.27
N ILE A 13 -3.68 5.39 -9.24
CA ILE A 13 -2.45 4.60 -9.36
C ILE A 13 -2.83 3.12 -9.41
N GLY A 14 -2.54 2.47 -10.54
CA GLY A 14 -2.81 1.05 -10.75
C GLY A 14 -1.84 0.13 -10.02
N SER A 15 -2.10 -1.18 -10.10
CA SER A 15 -1.34 -2.21 -9.37
C SER A 15 -0.05 -2.65 -10.06
N GLY A 16 0.14 -2.26 -11.31
CA GLY A 16 1.22 -2.81 -12.12
C GLY A 16 0.92 -4.24 -12.61
N PRO A 17 1.95 -5.03 -12.92
CA PRO A 17 1.79 -6.43 -13.30
C PRO A 17 1.20 -7.24 -12.15
N ILE A 18 0.34 -8.21 -12.46
CA ILE A 18 -0.17 -9.16 -11.46
C ILE A 18 0.99 -10.09 -11.07
N ILE A 19 1.32 -10.09 -9.77
CA ILE A 19 2.34 -10.95 -9.19
C ILE A 19 1.64 -12.08 -8.44
N ILE A 20 2.17 -13.30 -8.54
CA ILE A 20 1.65 -14.46 -7.79
C ILE A 20 1.70 -14.12 -6.28
N GLY A 21 0.56 -14.28 -5.61
CA GLY A 21 0.36 -13.90 -4.20
C GLY A 21 -0.25 -12.52 -3.99
N GLN A 22 -0.40 -11.69 -5.03
CA GLN A 22 -1.27 -10.51 -5.01
C GLN A 22 -2.66 -10.87 -5.50
N ALA A 23 -3.65 -10.15 -4.98
CA ALA A 23 -5.03 -10.33 -5.38
C ALA A 23 -5.27 -9.82 -6.81
N ALA A 24 -5.81 -10.67 -7.68
CA ALA A 24 -6.13 -10.31 -9.06
C ALA A 24 -7.28 -9.28 -9.16
N GLU A 25 -8.04 -9.09 -8.07
CA GLU A 25 -9.11 -8.11 -8.00
C GLU A 25 -8.69 -6.65 -8.13
N PHE A 26 -7.40 -6.33 -8.01
CA PHE A 26 -6.92 -4.94 -8.16
C PHE A 26 -7.23 -4.37 -9.55
N ASP A 27 -7.18 -5.18 -10.60
CA ASP A 27 -7.58 -4.76 -11.95
C ASP A 27 -9.05 -4.35 -11.98
N TYR A 28 -9.92 -5.17 -11.41
CA TYR A 28 -11.34 -4.89 -11.33
C TYR A 28 -11.64 -3.71 -10.41
N ALA A 29 -11.05 -3.66 -9.22
CA ALA A 29 -11.26 -2.59 -8.25
C ALA A 29 -10.84 -1.23 -8.82
N GLY A 30 -9.68 -1.14 -9.46
CA GLY A 30 -9.21 0.08 -10.11
C GLY A 30 -10.11 0.52 -11.27
N THR A 31 -10.56 -0.43 -12.10
CA THR A 31 -11.52 -0.16 -13.18
C THR A 31 -12.84 0.41 -12.64
N GLN A 32 -13.40 -0.19 -11.58
CA GLN A 32 -14.63 0.29 -10.96
C GLN A 32 -14.47 1.67 -10.32
N ALA A 33 -13.31 1.95 -9.72
CA ALA A 33 -13.03 3.27 -9.19
C ALA A 33 -12.99 4.34 -10.29
N CYS A 34 -12.32 4.07 -11.40
CA CYS A 34 -12.30 5.00 -12.54
C CYS A 34 -13.72 5.26 -13.06
N ARG A 35 -14.54 4.23 -13.21
CA ARG A 35 -15.94 4.38 -13.64
C ARG A 35 -16.76 5.19 -12.65
N ALA A 36 -16.69 4.86 -11.36
CA ALA A 36 -17.44 5.58 -10.33
C ALA A 36 -17.05 7.05 -10.25
N LEU A 37 -15.76 7.39 -10.35
CA LEU A 37 -15.30 8.77 -10.38
C LEU A 37 -15.84 9.52 -11.61
N ARG A 38 -15.82 8.89 -12.79
CA ARG A 38 -16.36 9.51 -14.02
C ARG A 38 -17.88 9.67 -13.98
N GLU A 39 -18.62 8.70 -13.42
CA GLU A 39 -20.07 8.82 -13.18
C GLU A 39 -20.41 10.01 -12.28
N GLU A 40 -19.55 10.30 -11.30
CA GLU A 40 -19.64 11.50 -10.46
C GLU A 40 -19.16 12.79 -11.18
N GLY A 41 -18.71 12.71 -12.45
CA GLY A 41 -18.23 13.82 -13.25
C GLY A 41 -16.85 14.33 -12.81
N VAL A 42 -16.01 13.46 -12.29
CA VAL A 42 -14.61 13.73 -11.96
C VAL A 42 -13.73 13.32 -13.13
N GLU A 43 -12.79 14.18 -13.54
CA GLU A 43 -11.78 13.82 -14.54
C GLU A 43 -10.81 12.79 -13.95
N VAL A 44 -10.60 11.69 -14.66
CA VAL A 44 -9.76 10.57 -14.19
C VAL A 44 -8.52 10.44 -15.06
N VAL A 45 -7.37 10.54 -14.44
CA VAL A 45 -6.08 10.17 -15.02
C VAL A 45 -5.64 8.85 -14.38
N LEU A 46 -5.31 7.87 -15.20
CA LEU A 46 -4.85 6.56 -14.74
C LEU A 46 -3.39 6.35 -15.12
N ILE A 47 -2.58 5.89 -14.18
CA ILE A 47 -1.26 5.31 -14.47
C ILE A 47 -1.24 3.83 -14.09
N ASN A 48 -0.77 2.99 -15.01
CA ASN A 48 -0.49 1.58 -14.76
C ASN A 48 0.63 1.10 -15.67
N SER A 49 1.51 0.25 -15.16
CA SER A 49 2.62 -0.31 -15.96
C SER A 49 2.23 -1.56 -16.75
N ASN A 50 1.05 -2.12 -16.51
CA ASN A 50 0.56 -3.31 -17.21
C ASN A 50 -0.32 -2.90 -18.40
N PRO A 51 0.09 -3.12 -19.66
CA PRO A 51 -0.74 -2.82 -20.82
C PRO A 51 -1.83 -3.88 -21.09
N ALA A 52 -1.78 -5.03 -20.42
CA ALA A 52 -2.66 -6.17 -20.66
C ALA A 52 -3.76 -6.31 -19.58
N THR A 53 -4.24 -5.20 -19.06
CA THR A 53 -5.33 -5.16 -18.07
C THR A 53 -6.50 -4.37 -18.60
N ILE A 54 -7.72 -4.74 -18.17
CA ILE A 54 -8.95 -3.98 -18.49
C ILE A 54 -8.88 -2.53 -17.98
N MET A 55 -8.07 -2.27 -16.95
CA MET A 55 -7.88 -0.95 -16.38
C MET A 55 -7.27 0.03 -17.39
N THR A 56 -6.43 -0.44 -18.31
CA THR A 56 -5.74 0.40 -19.31
C THR A 56 -6.50 0.49 -20.65
N ASP A 57 -7.72 -0.03 -20.73
CA ASP A 57 -8.58 0.17 -21.89
C ASP A 57 -8.94 1.66 -22.03
N GLY A 58 -8.99 2.15 -23.29
CA GLY A 58 -9.09 3.58 -23.60
C GLY A 58 -10.34 4.31 -23.09
N ASP A 59 -11.38 3.58 -22.72
CA ASP A 59 -12.67 4.13 -22.25
C ASP A 59 -12.80 4.13 -20.71
N ILE A 60 -11.81 3.61 -19.99
CA ILE A 60 -11.90 3.46 -18.52
C ILE A 60 -11.59 4.78 -17.81
N ALA A 61 -10.62 5.54 -18.28
CA ALA A 61 -10.25 6.83 -17.75
C ALA A 61 -10.23 7.90 -18.86
N ASP A 62 -10.21 9.17 -18.50
CA ASP A 62 -10.12 10.26 -19.47
C ASP A 62 -8.72 10.32 -20.09
N LYS A 63 -7.70 9.92 -19.32
CA LYS A 63 -6.33 9.72 -19.80
C LYS A 63 -5.73 8.47 -19.16
N VAL A 64 -5.05 7.68 -19.97
CA VAL A 64 -4.36 6.46 -19.54
C VAL A 64 -2.88 6.56 -19.86
N TYR A 65 -2.04 6.41 -18.85
CA TYR A 65 -0.58 6.38 -18.96
C TYR A 65 -0.09 4.96 -18.69
N ILE A 66 0.53 4.35 -19.71
CA ILE A 66 1.18 3.04 -19.58
C ILE A 66 2.66 3.32 -19.35
N GLU A 67 3.01 3.53 -18.09
CA GLU A 67 4.33 3.97 -17.66
C GLU A 67 4.79 3.20 -16.42
N PRO A 68 6.10 3.11 -16.13
CA PRO A 68 6.59 2.48 -14.92
C PRO A 68 6.02 3.12 -13.66
N LEU A 69 5.53 2.30 -12.73
CA LEU A 69 5.05 2.74 -11.41
C LEU A 69 6.23 3.04 -10.50
N THR A 70 6.78 4.23 -10.66
CA THR A 70 7.90 4.74 -9.86
C THR A 70 7.63 6.17 -9.37
N VAL A 71 8.21 6.54 -8.23
CA VAL A 71 8.04 7.88 -7.66
C VAL A 71 8.39 9.00 -8.65
N PRO A 72 9.51 8.96 -9.40
CA PRO A 72 9.83 10.01 -10.37
C PRO A 72 8.79 10.15 -11.49
N VAL A 73 8.25 9.05 -12.01
CA VAL A 73 7.23 9.07 -13.07
C VAL A 73 5.92 9.65 -12.53
N VAL A 74 5.48 9.21 -11.34
CA VAL A 74 4.25 9.73 -10.74
C VAL A 74 4.38 11.22 -10.39
N LYS A 75 5.52 11.69 -9.90
CA LYS A 75 5.80 13.12 -9.71
C LYS A 75 5.66 13.91 -11.01
N LYS A 76 6.27 13.40 -12.10
CA LYS A 76 6.14 14.03 -13.42
C LYS A 76 4.68 14.15 -13.84
N LEU A 77 3.89 13.09 -13.70
CA LEU A 77 2.47 13.11 -14.05
C LEU A 77 1.66 14.08 -13.18
N ILE A 78 1.95 14.16 -11.89
CA ILE A 78 1.30 15.13 -11.00
C ILE A 78 1.59 16.58 -11.47
N MET A 79 2.82 16.89 -11.85
CA MET A 79 3.19 18.21 -12.36
C MET A 79 2.53 18.53 -13.72
N GLU A 80 2.42 17.54 -14.61
CA GLU A 80 1.83 17.71 -15.95
C GLU A 80 0.31 17.77 -15.90
N GLU A 81 -0.33 16.84 -15.21
CA GLU A 81 -1.78 16.68 -15.18
C GLU A 81 -2.47 17.53 -14.11
N LYS A 82 -1.74 17.95 -13.07
CA LYS A 82 -2.21 18.76 -11.96
C LYS A 82 -3.51 18.23 -11.32
N PRO A 83 -3.55 16.97 -10.92
CA PRO A 83 -4.70 16.44 -10.21
C PRO A 83 -4.82 17.12 -8.84
N ASP A 84 -6.04 17.28 -8.33
CA ASP A 84 -6.26 17.73 -6.96
C ASP A 84 -6.16 16.58 -5.94
N SER A 85 -6.23 15.35 -6.43
CA SER A 85 -6.20 14.17 -5.56
C SER A 85 -5.52 12.97 -6.23
N ILE A 86 -4.94 12.09 -5.39
CA ILE A 86 -4.47 10.77 -5.80
C ILE A 86 -5.29 9.68 -5.12
N LEU A 87 -5.52 8.57 -5.83
CA LEU A 87 -6.17 7.35 -5.31
C LEU A 87 -5.23 6.15 -5.42
N PRO A 88 -4.46 5.84 -4.35
CA PRO A 88 -3.50 4.74 -4.36
C PRO A 88 -4.05 3.41 -3.85
N THR A 89 -5.13 3.42 -3.08
CA THR A 89 -5.61 2.27 -2.29
C THR A 89 -6.04 1.08 -3.14
N LEU A 90 -6.32 1.28 -4.42
CA LEU A 90 -6.76 0.23 -5.35
C LEU A 90 -5.63 -0.32 -6.23
N GLY A 91 -4.42 0.17 -6.04
CA GLY A 91 -3.22 -0.26 -6.78
C GLY A 91 -2.30 -1.20 -6.01
N GLY A 92 -2.77 -1.76 -4.88
CA GLY A 92 -1.97 -2.66 -4.04
C GLY A 92 -0.74 -2.00 -3.43
N GLN A 93 0.18 -2.83 -2.93
CA GLN A 93 1.35 -2.36 -2.18
C GLN A 93 2.23 -1.38 -2.97
N ASN A 94 2.37 -1.58 -4.28
CA ASN A 94 3.19 -0.68 -5.10
C ASN A 94 2.65 0.75 -5.09
N ALA A 95 1.34 0.91 -5.26
CA ALA A 95 0.70 2.22 -5.25
C ALA A 95 0.73 2.87 -3.86
N LEU A 96 0.52 2.08 -2.79
CA LEU A 96 0.63 2.56 -1.42
C LEU A 96 2.05 3.03 -1.10
N ASN A 97 3.07 2.27 -1.48
CA ASN A 97 4.47 2.66 -1.28
C ASN A 97 4.83 3.96 -2.02
N ILE A 98 4.31 4.15 -3.25
CA ILE A 98 4.51 5.40 -3.99
C ILE A 98 3.83 6.56 -3.27
N ALA A 99 2.59 6.40 -2.83
CA ALA A 99 1.86 7.45 -2.12
C ALA A 99 2.56 7.84 -0.81
N MET A 100 3.06 6.85 -0.06
CA MET A 100 3.84 7.08 1.16
C MET A 100 5.14 7.84 0.88
N ALA A 101 5.90 7.43 -0.14
CA ALA A 101 7.13 8.12 -0.51
C ALA A 101 6.88 9.58 -0.94
N LEU A 102 5.82 9.83 -1.70
CA LEU A 102 5.42 11.19 -2.09
C LEU A 102 5.02 12.06 -0.88
N ALA A 103 4.34 11.47 0.10
CA ALA A 103 3.95 12.15 1.32
C ALA A 103 5.16 12.43 2.23
N ASP A 104 6.03 11.44 2.46
CA ASP A 104 7.23 11.58 3.30
C ASP A 104 8.21 12.63 2.75
N GLU A 105 8.25 12.81 1.42
CA GLU A 105 9.03 13.87 0.77
C GLU A 105 8.34 15.25 0.79
N GLY A 106 7.10 15.36 1.33
CA GLY A 106 6.30 16.59 1.32
C GLY A 106 5.77 17.00 -0.05
N PHE A 107 5.96 16.17 -1.07
CA PHE A 107 5.62 16.51 -2.45
C PHE A 107 4.11 16.69 -2.68
N LEU A 108 3.28 15.88 -2.03
CA LEU A 108 1.82 15.99 -2.15
C LEU A 108 1.32 17.32 -1.56
N GLU A 109 1.85 17.72 -0.42
CA GLU A 109 1.49 18.98 0.24
C GLU A 109 1.95 20.19 -0.59
N GLU A 110 3.20 20.17 -1.09
CA GLU A 110 3.77 21.23 -1.95
C GLU A 110 2.91 21.48 -3.19
N HIS A 111 2.33 20.42 -3.77
CA HIS A 111 1.52 20.51 -4.98
C HIS A 111 0.01 20.56 -4.72
N ASN A 112 -0.41 20.66 -3.44
CA ASN A 112 -1.81 20.66 -3.01
C ASN A 112 -2.61 19.44 -3.50
N VAL A 113 -1.99 18.26 -3.50
CA VAL A 113 -2.61 16.99 -3.91
C VAL A 113 -3.02 16.21 -2.68
N ARG A 114 -4.30 15.87 -2.57
CA ARG A 114 -4.84 15.08 -1.47
C ARG A 114 -4.79 13.60 -1.76
N THR A 115 -4.57 12.78 -0.75
CA THR A 115 -4.81 11.35 -0.84
C THR A 115 -6.28 11.07 -0.50
N ILE A 116 -6.99 10.41 -1.40
CA ILE A 116 -8.39 9.99 -1.20
C ILE A 116 -8.49 8.48 -1.02
N GLY A 117 -9.59 8.02 -0.41
CA GLY A 117 -9.77 6.65 0.03
C GLY A 117 -9.23 6.49 1.45
N THR A 118 -7.92 6.34 1.62
CA THR A 118 -7.25 6.27 2.92
C THR A 118 -6.13 7.29 2.98
N ASN A 119 -6.04 8.04 4.05
CA ASN A 119 -4.95 9.01 4.23
C ASN A 119 -3.62 8.31 4.54
N THR A 120 -2.52 9.00 4.30
CA THR A 120 -1.16 8.46 4.45
C THR A 120 -0.82 8.04 5.87
N ASP A 121 -1.29 8.76 6.88
CA ASP A 121 -1.07 8.39 8.30
C ASP A 121 -1.76 7.06 8.64
N THR A 122 -2.98 6.86 8.14
CA THR A 122 -3.70 5.60 8.33
C THR A 122 -3.05 4.45 7.55
N ILE A 123 -2.54 4.70 6.35
CA ILE A 123 -1.77 3.71 5.59
C ILE A 123 -0.55 3.27 6.40
N LYS A 124 0.21 4.21 6.96
CA LYS A 124 1.37 3.91 7.81
C LYS A 124 1.01 3.08 9.03
N LEU A 125 -0.03 3.46 9.74
CA LEU A 125 -0.55 2.71 10.91
C LEU A 125 -0.99 1.29 10.57
N ALA A 126 -1.52 1.06 9.36
CA ALA A 126 -1.99 -0.24 8.92
C ALA A 126 -0.87 -1.15 8.39
N GLU A 127 0.11 -0.57 7.71
CA GLU A 127 1.17 -1.32 7.02
C GLU A 127 2.38 -1.60 7.92
N ASP A 128 2.74 -0.68 8.82
CA ASP A 128 3.82 -0.88 9.76
C ASP A 128 3.35 -1.70 10.96
N ARG A 129 3.99 -2.85 11.17
CA ARG A 129 3.59 -3.79 12.24
C ARG A 129 3.78 -3.23 13.64
N LEU A 130 4.81 -2.42 13.85
CA LEU A 130 5.07 -1.80 15.14
C LEU A 130 4.04 -0.70 15.42
N GLU A 131 3.78 0.15 14.42
CA GLU A 131 2.76 1.20 14.53
C GLU A 131 1.36 0.61 14.73
N PHE A 132 1.03 -0.48 14.01
CA PHE A 132 -0.22 -1.21 14.22
C PHE A 132 -0.34 -1.76 15.63
N LYS A 133 0.71 -2.39 16.16
CA LYS A 133 0.74 -2.89 17.54
C LYS A 133 0.54 -1.76 18.55
N ASN A 134 1.28 -0.66 18.41
CA ASN A 134 1.15 0.52 19.26
C ASN A 134 -0.29 1.11 19.20
N LEU A 135 -0.90 1.09 18.02
CA LEU A 135 -2.30 1.51 17.85
C LEU A 135 -3.25 0.59 18.63
N MET A 136 -3.09 -0.74 18.52
CA MET A 136 -3.93 -1.70 19.25
C MET A 136 -3.78 -1.54 20.77
N GLU A 137 -2.57 -1.37 21.28
CA GLU A 137 -2.34 -1.10 22.70
C GLU A 137 -3.02 0.20 23.15
N ARG A 138 -2.96 1.25 22.32
CA ARG A 138 -3.60 2.55 22.63
C ARG A 138 -5.11 2.48 22.71
N ILE A 139 -5.75 1.63 21.89
CA ILE A 139 -7.20 1.43 21.91
C ILE A 139 -7.64 0.26 22.81
N ASN A 140 -6.71 -0.33 23.58
CA ASN A 140 -6.93 -1.48 24.47
C ASN A 140 -7.44 -2.74 23.75
N GLU A 141 -7.04 -2.96 22.49
CA GLU A 141 -7.31 -4.20 21.77
C GLU A 141 -6.16 -5.20 21.95
N PRO A 142 -6.46 -6.48 22.19
CA PRO A 142 -5.42 -7.49 22.44
C PRO A 142 -4.63 -7.81 21.18
N CYS A 143 -3.31 -7.82 21.31
CA CYS A 143 -2.40 -8.33 20.29
C CYS A 143 -1.63 -9.55 20.80
N ALA A 144 -1.26 -10.45 19.90
CA ALA A 144 -0.33 -11.50 20.23
C ALA A 144 1.00 -10.92 20.73
N ALA A 145 1.59 -11.58 21.73
CA ALA A 145 2.91 -11.19 22.22
C ALA A 145 3.90 -11.20 21.06
N SER A 146 4.53 -10.08 20.81
CA SER A 146 5.41 -9.90 19.64
C SER A 146 6.48 -8.86 19.92
N ILE A 147 7.60 -8.99 19.23
CA ILE A 147 8.73 -8.05 19.27
C ILE A 147 9.30 -7.89 17.86
N VAL A 148 9.80 -6.70 17.56
CA VAL A 148 10.62 -6.48 16.36
C VAL A 148 12.08 -6.59 16.78
N VAL A 149 12.83 -7.43 16.10
CA VAL A 149 14.25 -7.70 16.43
C VAL A 149 15.13 -7.48 15.20
N ASN A 150 16.36 -7.05 15.43
CA ASN A 150 17.41 -6.94 14.42
C ASN A 150 18.55 -7.94 14.67
N HIS A 151 18.53 -8.63 15.80
CA HIS A 151 19.54 -9.63 16.16
C HIS A 151 18.86 -10.91 16.66
N VAL A 152 19.45 -12.06 16.31
CA VAL A 152 18.95 -13.38 16.69
C VAL A 152 18.87 -13.56 18.22
N ASN A 153 19.84 -13.02 18.96
CA ASN A 153 19.85 -13.15 20.41
C ASN A 153 18.62 -12.52 21.08
N ASP A 154 18.14 -11.38 20.55
CA ASP A 154 16.93 -10.72 21.09
C ASP A 154 15.69 -11.58 20.83
N ALA A 155 15.65 -12.28 19.69
CA ALA A 155 14.59 -13.21 19.36
C ALA A 155 14.59 -14.44 20.31
N LEU A 156 15.76 -14.97 20.62
CA LEU A 156 15.93 -16.09 21.54
C LEU A 156 15.47 -15.72 22.94
N GLU A 157 15.95 -14.59 23.48
CA GLU A 157 15.51 -14.09 24.80
C GLU A 157 14.00 -13.87 24.89
N PHE A 158 13.39 -13.36 23.81
CA PHE A 158 11.95 -13.16 23.77
C PHE A 158 11.20 -14.50 23.73
N ALA A 159 11.67 -15.44 22.92
CA ALA A 159 11.07 -16.77 22.82
C ALA A 159 11.16 -17.55 24.14
N GLU A 160 12.23 -17.41 24.91
CA GLU A 160 12.32 -17.98 26.24
C GLU A 160 11.26 -17.44 27.20
N LYS A 161 10.91 -16.16 27.08
CA LYS A 161 9.89 -15.52 27.93
C LYS A 161 8.47 -15.94 27.60
N ILE A 162 8.15 -16.09 26.30
CA ILE A 162 6.77 -16.38 25.86
C ILE A 162 6.50 -17.86 25.61
N GLY A 163 7.56 -18.67 25.45
CA GLY A 163 7.49 -20.10 25.11
C GLY A 163 7.39 -20.36 23.60
N TYR A 164 7.63 -21.60 23.22
CA TYR A 164 7.49 -22.11 21.86
C TYR A 164 6.12 -22.78 21.66
N PRO A 165 5.56 -22.83 20.42
CA PRO A 165 6.16 -22.37 19.17
C PRO A 165 6.04 -20.84 18.99
N VAL A 166 7.00 -20.26 18.25
CA VAL A 166 6.98 -18.86 17.84
C VAL A 166 6.94 -18.72 16.32
N VAL A 167 6.25 -17.69 15.82
CA VAL A 167 6.19 -17.36 14.39
C VAL A 167 7.22 -16.29 14.09
N VAL A 168 8.13 -16.57 13.15
CA VAL A 168 9.10 -15.63 12.63
C VAL A 168 8.58 -15.07 11.32
N ARG A 169 8.54 -13.74 11.19
CA ARG A 169 8.12 -13.05 9.97
C ARG A 169 9.10 -11.95 9.63
N PRO A 170 9.79 -12.00 8.48
CA PRO A 170 10.61 -10.88 8.00
C PRO A 170 9.76 -9.63 7.78
N ALA A 171 10.40 -8.46 7.91
CA ALA A 171 9.70 -7.17 7.82
C ALA A 171 9.05 -6.93 6.46
N TYR A 172 9.74 -7.32 5.38
CA TYR A 172 9.35 -7.02 4.01
C TYR A 172 9.28 -8.30 3.18
N THR A 173 8.20 -9.07 3.33
CA THR A 173 7.99 -10.26 2.51
C THR A 173 6.60 -10.30 1.93
N LEU A 174 6.53 -10.60 0.64
CA LEU A 174 5.31 -10.91 -0.09
C LEU A 174 5.06 -12.43 -0.07
N GLY A 175 3.82 -12.85 0.15
CA GLY A 175 3.42 -14.24 0.01
C GLY A 175 3.97 -15.22 1.07
N GLY A 176 4.43 -14.73 2.22
CA GLY A 176 4.86 -15.59 3.34
C GLY A 176 6.21 -16.25 3.16
N THR A 177 7.02 -15.84 2.18
CA THR A 177 8.37 -16.37 1.98
C THR A 177 9.35 -15.82 3.02
N GLY A 178 10.33 -16.62 3.42
CA GLY A 178 11.41 -16.23 4.35
C GLY A 178 11.02 -16.21 5.83
N GLY A 179 9.77 -16.54 6.17
CA GLY A 179 9.32 -16.73 7.55
C GLY A 179 9.05 -18.20 7.86
N GLY A 180 8.80 -18.52 9.13
CA GLY A 180 8.51 -19.86 9.55
C GLY A 180 7.95 -19.96 10.96
N ILE A 181 7.63 -21.18 11.38
CA ILE A 181 7.27 -21.51 12.76
C ILE A 181 8.45 -22.24 13.38
N ALA A 182 8.99 -21.69 14.45
CA ALA A 182 10.04 -22.33 15.24
C ALA A 182 9.42 -22.99 16.47
N ASN A 183 9.65 -24.30 16.63
CA ASN A 183 9.15 -25.08 17.76
C ASN A 183 10.19 -25.20 18.91
N ASN A 184 11.39 -24.73 18.66
CA ASN A 184 12.49 -24.74 19.61
C ASN A 184 13.57 -23.71 19.24
N GLU A 185 14.53 -23.51 20.12
CA GLU A 185 15.64 -22.58 19.98
C GLU A 185 16.44 -22.77 18.68
N LYS A 186 16.75 -24.03 18.36
CA LYS A 186 17.53 -24.37 17.17
C LYS A 186 16.81 -23.94 15.89
N GLU A 187 15.52 -24.28 15.79
CA GLU A 187 14.70 -23.87 14.62
C GLU A 187 14.59 -22.36 14.53
N LEU A 188 14.46 -21.66 15.65
CA LEU A 188 14.42 -20.20 15.68
C LEU A 188 15.73 -19.61 15.15
N HIS A 189 16.86 -20.14 15.59
CA HIS A 189 18.18 -19.71 15.11
C HIS A 189 18.38 -19.98 13.61
N ASP A 190 17.86 -21.10 13.10
CA ASP A 190 18.00 -21.47 11.68
C ASP A 190 17.11 -20.64 10.75
N ILE A 191 15.99 -20.07 11.27
CA ILE A 191 15.06 -19.22 10.49
C ILE A 191 15.50 -17.76 10.50
N CYS A 192 16.11 -17.26 11.57
CA CYS A 192 16.57 -15.88 11.70
C CYS A 192 17.92 -15.64 11.03
#